data_f748a6a81eb91905e6ce10001e990525
#
_entry.id   f748a6a81eb91905e6ce10001e990525
#
_cell.length_a   1.000
_cell.length_b   1.000
_cell.length_c   1.000
_cell.angle_alpha   90.00
_cell.angle_beta   90.00
_cell.angle_gamma   90.00
#
_symmetry.space_group_name_H-M   'P 1'
#
loop_
_entity.id
_entity.type
_entity.pdbx_description
1 polymer ?
#
loop_
_entity_poly.entity_id
_entity_poly.type
_entity_poly.pdbx_seq_one_letter_code
_entity_poly.pdbx_strand_id
1 'polypeptide(L)'
;MHTLVTGGAGYIGATTAAALLEAGHHVTVADDLSAGHRDAVPAEASFIEVDVTDPQSIEEVVGDGNFDACLHFAALIEAGESMRSPERFFRVNTGGSATLLDALLRHGVTRFVLSSTAAVYGEPERIPITEDDPLEPTNAYGESKLLVERMLAWHHRIHGLTFAALRYFNAAGAVPGHGERHDPETHLIPLVLQVAEGRRDHITVFGTDYPTDDGTAVRDYIHVADLADAHVRAVERLETHGTITCNLGNGRGFSVREVVEAARRVTGHRIPAEEAPRRAGDPAVLVASSERAQRLLDWTPARDDLDRIVADAWAERQPSSE
;
A
#
# COMPACT_ATOMS: atom_id res chain seq x y z
N MET A 1 -1.75 20.27 10.10
CA MET A 1 -3.10 19.94 9.58
C MET A 1 -3.73 18.90 10.49
N HIS A 2 -5.07 18.87 10.55
CA HIS A 2 -5.80 17.74 11.10
C HIS A 2 -6.17 16.77 9.97
N THR A 3 -5.66 15.56 10.01
CA THR A 3 -5.80 14.57 8.93
C THR A 3 -6.65 13.39 9.36
N LEU A 4 -7.59 12.99 8.51
CA LEU A 4 -8.32 11.74 8.63
C LEU A 4 -7.54 10.65 7.89
N VAL A 5 -7.23 9.54 8.57
CA VAL A 5 -6.54 8.38 7.98
C VAL A 5 -7.48 7.18 8.04
N THR A 6 -8.16 6.89 6.92
CA THR A 6 -9.03 5.71 6.85
C THR A 6 -8.23 4.46 6.49
N GLY A 7 -8.53 3.32 7.13
CA GLY A 7 -7.67 2.14 7.05
C GLY A 7 -6.37 2.30 7.85
N GLY A 8 -6.38 3.22 8.83
CA GLY A 8 -5.18 3.60 9.58
C GLY A 8 -4.80 2.62 10.69
N ALA A 9 -5.54 1.54 10.90
CA ALA A 9 -5.14 0.41 11.75
C ALA A 9 -4.46 -0.72 10.95
N GLY A 10 -4.40 -0.59 9.62
CA GLY A 10 -3.65 -1.51 8.73
C GLY A 10 -2.16 -1.17 8.65
N TYR A 11 -1.37 -2.06 8.07
CA TYR A 11 0.10 -1.97 7.98
C TYR A 11 0.62 -0.62 7.46
N ILE A 12 0.21 -0.22 6.25
CA ILE A 12 0.69 1.02 5.63
C ILE A 12 0.04 2.25 6.29
N GLY A 13 -1.27 2.14 6.61
CA GLY A 13 -2.03 3.23 7.21
C GLY A 13 -1.51 3.61 8.59
N ALA A 14 -1.22 2.64 9.47
CA ALA A 14 -0.69 2.87 10.81
C ALA A 14 0.73 3.48 10.77
N THR A 15 1.59 2.95 9.89
CA THR A 15 2.94 3.52 9.65
C THR A 15 2.84 4.97 9.16
N THR A 16 1.89 5.26 8.26
CA THR A 16 1.68 6.63 7.76
C THR A 16 1.09 7.54 8.83
N ALA A 17 0.18 7.04 9.67
CA ALA A 17 -0.36 7.81 10.80
C ALA A 17 0.74 8.21 11.79
N ALA A 18 1.69 7.30 12.10
CA ALA A 18 2.85 7.60 12.92
C ALA A 18 3.74 8.68 12.27
N ALA A 19 4.04 8.55 10.97
CA ALA A 19 4.85 9.53 10.24
C ALA A 19 4.19 10.92 10.17
N LEU A 20 2.86 11.00 10.03
CA LEU A 20 2.11 12.26 10.09
C LEU A 20 2.22 12.93 11.46
N LEU A 21 2.12 12.16 12.55
CA LEU A 21 2.30 12.67 13.92
C LEU A 21 3.73 13.20 14.13
N GLU A 22 4.74 12.48 13.67
CA GLU A 22 6.15 12.91 13.70
C GLU A 22 6.37 14.21 12.89
N ALA A 23 5.65 14.38 11.78
CA ALA A 23 5.67 15.63 10.99
C ALA A 23 4.86 16.77 11.63
N GLY A 24 4.26 16.56 12.81
CA GLY A 24 3.53 17.60 13.56
C GLY A 24 2.06 17.77 13.12
N HIS A 25 1.48 16.80 12.44
CA HIS A 25 0.05 16.79 12.13
C HIS A 25 -0.76 16.23 13.31
N HIS A 26 -2.03 16.61 13.40
CA HIS A 26 -3.02 15.91 14.23
C HIS A 26 -3.66 14.81 13.40
N VAL A 27 -3.79 13.63 13.96
CA VAL A 27 -4.28 12.45 13.24
C VAL A 27 -5.50 11.84 13.92
N THR A 28 -6.54 11.61 13.13
CA THR A 28 -7.66 10.74 13.51
C THR A 28 -7.64 9.53 12.58
N VAL A 29 -7.50 8.36 13.15
CA VAL A 29 -7.59 7.07 12.45
C VAL A 29 -9.03 6.60 12.45
N ALA A 30 -9.52 6.20 11.28
CA ALA A 30 -10.83 5.59 11.07
C ALA A 30 -10.65 4.21 10.42
N ASP A 31 -11.13 3.14 11.08
CA ASP A 31 -10.93 1.76 10.64
C ASP A 31 -12.03 0.87 11.20
N ASP A 32 -12.49 -0.12 10.45
CA ASP A 32 -13.51 -1.07 10.90
C ASP A 32 -12.91 -2.32 11.60
N LEU A 33 -11.59 -2.38 11.69
CA LEU A 33 -10.82 -3.47 12.26
C LEU A 33 -11.07 -4.85 11.61
N SER A 34 -11.63 -4.87 10.39
CA SER A 34 -11.88 -6.12 9.65
C SER A 34 -10.58 -6.81 9.21
N ALA A 35 -9.52 -6.03 8.99
CA ALA A 35 -8.17 -6.51 8.67
C ALA A 35 -7.09 -5.70 9.42
N GLY A 36 -7.45 -4.56 9.97
CA GLY A 36 -6.60 -3.70 10.80
C GLY A 36 -6.51 -4.19 12.25
N HIS A 37 -5.53 -3.66 12.98
CA HIS A 37 -5.27 -4.01 14.38
C HIS A 37 -5.29 -2.77 15.24
N ARG A 38 -6.15 -2.76 16.28
CA ARG A 38 -6.29 -1.60 17.18
C ARG A 38 -4.97 -1.20 17.87
N ASP A 39 -4.13 -2.16 18.18
CA ASP A 39 -2.81 -1.96 18.79
C ASP A 39 -1.74 -1.41 17.84
N ALA A 40 -1.99 -1.42 16.52
CA ALA A 40 -1.13 -0.75 15.55
C ALA A 40 -1.39 0.76 15.44
N VAL A 41 -2.51 1.25 15.97
CA VAL A 41 -2.83 2.69 15.95
C VAL A 41 -1.93 3.44 16.93
N PRO A 42 -1.17 4.47 16.47
CA PRO A 42 -0.32 5.27 17.37
C PRO A 42 -1.12 5.84 18.56
N ALA A 43 -0.52 5.84 19.75
CA ALA A 43 -1.19 6.26 20.97
C ALA A 43 -1.63 7.74 20.95
N GLU A 44 -0.91 8.57 20.22
CA GLU A 44 -1.17 10.00 20.05
C GLU A 44 -2.28 10.29 19.02
N ALA A 45 -2.68 9.30 18.21
CA ALA A 45 -3.79 9.45 17.27
C ALA A 45 -5.14 9.23 17.97
N SER A 46 -6.14 10.01 17.60
CA SER A 46 -7.53 9.66 17.89
C SER A 46 -7.96 8.45 17.05
N PHE A 47 -8.82 7.61 17.59
CA PHE A 47 -9.32 6.43 16.87
C PHE A 47 -10.85 6.39 16.88
N ILE A 48 -11.42 6.09 15.71
CA ILE A 48 -12.86 5.89 15.52
C ILE A 48 -13.05 4.57 14.76
N GLU A 49 -13.84 3.67 15.34
CA GLU A 49 -14.23 2.43 14.65
C GLU A 49 -15.39 2.72 13.70
N VAL A 50 -15.16 2.57 12.38
CA VAL A 50 -16.15 2.89 11.35
C VAL A 50 -15.91 2.15 10.04
N ASP A 51 -16.99 1.65 9.43
CA ASP A 51 -17.00 1.09 8.08
C ASP A 51 -17.17 2.23 7.04
N VAL A 52 -16.21 2.38 6.13
CA VAL A 52 -16.25 3.40 5.06
C VAL A 52 -17.43 3.20 4.09
N THR A 53 -18.09 2.05 4.12
CA THR A 53 -19.27 1.77 3.29
C THR A 53 -20.57 2.20 3.94
N ASP A 54 -20.57 2.60 5.23
CA ASP A 54 -21.75 3.12 5.92
C ASP A 54 -21.85 4.65 5.79
N PRO A 55 -22.81 5.17 4.97
CA PRO A 55 -22.89 6.60 4.73
C PRO A 55 -23.23 7.42 5.98
N GLN A 56 -23.99 6.87 6.92
CA GLN A 56 -24.38 7.60 8.12
C GLN A 56 -23.19 7.76 9.06
N SER A 57 -22.47 6.69 9.33
CA SER A 57 -21.30 6.71 10.20
C SER A 57 -20.19 7.60 9.65
N ILE A 58 -19.95 7.54 8.33
CA ILE A 58 -18.95 8.39 7.67
C ILE A 58 -19.37 9.88 7.71
N GLU A 59 -20.65 10.19 7.55
CA GLU A 59 -21.17 11.56 7.69
C GLU A 59 -20.91 12.11 9.10
N GLU A 60 -21.18 11.33 10.14
CA GLU A 60 -20.94 11.71 11.53
C GLU A 60 -19.44 11.95 11.80
N VAL A 61 -18.56 11.03 11.36
CA VAL A 61 -17.10 11.15 11.54
C VAL A 61 -16.55 12.40 10.84
N VAL A 62 -16.95 12.63 9.60
CA VAL A 62 -16.42 13.76 8.82
C VAL A 62 -17.01 15.09 9.30
N GLY A 63 -18.30 15.11 9.68
CA GLY A 63 -18.99 16.30 10.16
C GLY A 63 -18.45 16.85 11.47
N ASP A 64 -18.08 15.95 12.39
CA ASP A 64 -17.59 16.33 13.71
C ASP A 64 -16.07 16.60 13.74
N GLY A 65 -15.32 16.11 12.73
CA GLY A 65 -13.87 16.02 12.77
C GLY A 65 -13.09 17.29 12.42
N ASN A 66 -13.67 18.26 11.69
CA ASN A 66 -12.98 19.47 11.19
C ASN A 66 -11.61 19.14 10.55
N PHE A 67 -11.61 18.21 9.57
CA PHE A 67 -10.41 17.76 8.91
C PHE A 67 -9.94 18.72 7.81
N ASP A 68 -8.62 18.86 7.67
CA ASP A 68 -7.97 19.59 6.58
C ASP A 68 -7.73 18.71 5.35
N ALA A 69 -7.53 17.40 5.58
CA ALA A 69 -7.19 16.43 4.55
C ALA A 69 -7.62 15.00 4.95
N CYS A 70 -7.74 14.13 3.94
CA CYS A 70 -7.96 12.70 4.14
C CYS A 70 -6.91 11.87 3.39
N LEU A 71 -6.31 10.90 4.09
CA LEU A 71 -5.48 9.86 3.49
C LEU A 71 -6.25 8.53 3.55
N HIS A 72 -6.48 7.93 2.39
CA HIS A 72 -7.41 6.81 2.24
C HIS A 72 -6.68 5.51 1.95
N PHE A 73 -6.55 4.65 2.97
CA PHE A 73 -5.97 3.31 2.88
C PHE A 73 -7.02 2.21 2.98
N ALA A 74 -8.21 2.50 3.52
CA ALA A 74 -9.27 1.50 3.70
C ALA A 74 -9.65 0.85 2.37
N ALA A 75 -9.34 -0.43 2.20
CA ALA A 75 -9.60 -1.20 1.00
C ALA A 75 -9.38 -2.70 1.22
N LEU A 76 -10.05 -3.52 0.44
CA LEU A 76 -9.69 -4.92 0.22
C LEU A 76 -8.53 -4.98 -0.79
N ILE A 77 -7.50 -5.80 -0.52
CA ILE A 77 -6.23 -5.79 -1.28
C ILE A 77 -5.90 -7.11 -2.00
N GLU A 78 -6.58 -8.20 -1.69
CA GLU A 78 -6.26 -9.54 -2.17
C GLU A 78 -6.69 -9.73 -3.63
N ALA A 79 -5.77 -9.49 -4.58
CA ALA A 79 -6.04 -9.60 -6.01
C ALA A 79 -6.63 -10.97 -6.42
N GLY A 80 -6.17 -12.07 -5.81
CA GLY A 80 -6.70 -13.41 -6.07
C GLY A 80 -8.16 -13.58 -5.61
N GLU A 81 -8.54 -13.00 -4.46
CA GLU A 81 -9.92 -13.00 -3.96
C GLU A 81 -10.82 -12.11 -4.83
N SER A 82 -10.29 -11.01 -5.35
CA SER A 82 -11.04 -10.11 -6.22
C SER A 82 -11.56 -10.78 -7.49
N MET A 83 -10.89 -11.86 -7.94
CA MET A 83 -11.32 -12.65 -9.10
C MET A 83 -12.40 -13.69 -8.76
N ARG A 84 -12.63 -13.95 -7.46
CA ARG A 84 -13.71 -14.83 -6.98
C ARG A 84 -14.94 -14.07 -6.53
N SER A 85 -14.75 -12.87 -5.96
CA SER A 85 -15.82 -12.05 -5.38
C SER A 85 -15.68 -10.58 -5.80
N PRO A 86 -15.70 -10.24 -7.10
CA PRO A 86 -15.43 -8.90 -7.60
C PRO A 86 -16.42 -7.84 -7.05
N GLU A 87 -17.67 -8.21 -6.84
CA GLU A 87 -18.72 -7.33 -6.30
C GLU A 87 -18.37 -6.80 -4.90
N ARG A 88 -17.65 -7.59 -4.09
CA ARG A 88 -17.19 -7.18 -2.77
C ARG A 88 -16.13 -6.08 -2.89
N PHE A 89 -15.18 -6.21 -3.83
CA PHE A 89 -14.14 -5.22 -4.08
C PHE A 89 -14.71 -3.92 -4.63
N PHE A 90 -15.63 -3.97 -5.59
CA PHE A 90 -16.27 -2.75 -6.09
C PHE A 90 -17.13 -2.06 -5.02
N ARG A 91 -17.86 -2.82 -4.19
CA ARG A 91 -18.64 -2.25 -3.09
C ARG A 91 -17.76 -1.55 -2.06
N VAL A 92 -16.72 -2.21 -1.58
CA VAL A 92 -15.84 -1.67 -0.53
C VAL A 92 -14.91 -0.60 -1.10
N ASN A 93 -14.10 -0.95 -2.10
CA ASN A 93 -13.05 -0.04 -2.57
C ASN A 93 -13.64 1.15 -3.34
N THR A 94 -14.55 0.90 -4.29
CA THR A 94 -15.11 1.97 -5.12
C THR A 94 -16.30 2.64 -4.43
N GLY A 95 -17.24 1.86 -3.91
CA GLY A 95 -18.44 2.37 -3.22
C GLY A 95 -18.10 3.10 -1.92
N GLY A 96 -17.25 2.49 -1.06
CA GLY A 96 -16.79 3.11 0.18
C GLY A 96 -16.03 4.42 -0.08
N SER A 97 -15.13 4.43 -1.10
CA SER A 97 -14.45 5.69 -1.51
C SER A 97 -15.44 6.76 -1.99
N ALA A 98 -16.50 6.37 -2.73
CA ALA A 98 -17.53 7.34 -3.16
C ALA A 98 -18.30 7.92 -1.96
N THR A 99 -18.68 7.08 -1.00
CA THR A 99 -19.33 7.50 0.25
C THR A 99 -18.45 8.49 1.02
N LEU A 100 -17.17 8.16 1.19
CA LEU A 100 -16.21 9.01 1.89
C LEU A 100 -16.02 10.36 1.18
N LEU A 101 -15.81 10.35 -0.16
CA LEU A 101 -15.60 11.57 -0.95
C LEU A 101 -16.81 12.50 -0.89
N ASP A 102 -18.04 11.97 -0.93
CA ASP A 102 -19.25 12.75 -0.82
C ASP A 102 -19.34 13.46 0.54
N ALA A 103 -19.09 12.78 1.64
CA ALA A 103 -19.06 13.36 2.97
C ALA A 103 -17.96 14.43 3.10
N LEU A 104 -16.71 14.11 2.67
CA LEU A 104 -15.60 15.05 2.72
C LEU A 104 -15.91 16.38 2.00
N LEU A 105 -16.46 16.29 0.79
CA LEU A 105 -16.80 17.48 0.00
C LEU A 105 -17.94 18.29 0.62
N ARG A 106 -18.98 17.66 1.19
CA ARG A 106 -20.04 18.36 1.93
C ARG A 106 -19.53 19.16 3.11
N HIS A 107 -18.48 18.67 3.76
CA HIS A 107 -17.85 19.34 4.91
C HIS A 107 -16.60 20.17 4.55
N GLY A 108 -16.36 20.41 3.25
CA GLY A 108 -15.30 21.30 2.75
C GLY A 108 -13.90 20.73 2.83
N VAL A 109 -13.73 19.43 3.04
CA VAL A 109 -12.43 18.75 3.00
C VAL A 109 -12.07 18.48 1.54
N THR A 110 -11.10 19.24 1.02
CA THR A 110 -10.76 19.25 -0.41
C THR A 110 -9.36 18.69 -0.72
N ARG A 111 -8.66 18.13 0.24
CA ARG A 111 -7.36 17.47 0.05
C ARG A 111 -7.49 15.96 0.30
N PHE A 112 -7.15 15.16 -0.72
CA PHE A 112 -7.31 13.70 -0.65
C PHE A 112 -6.08 12.97 -1.16
N VAL A 113 -5.56 12.01 -0.41
CA VAL A 113 -4.46 11.13 -0.84
C VAL A 113 -4.98 9.70 -0.91
N LEU A 114 -4.91 9.11 -2.10
CA LEU A 114 -5.32 7.74 -2.35
C LEU A 114 -4.12 6.79 -2.29
N SER A 115 -4.22 5.77 -1.47
CA SER A 115 -3.47 4.54 -1.57
C SER A 115 -3.89 3.80 -2.84
N SER A 116 -3.20 4.06 -3.97
CA SER A 116 -3.42 3.36 -5.24
C SER A 116 -2.43 2.20 -5.41
N THR A 117 -2.38 1.59 -6.57
CA THR A 117 -1.66 0.33 -6.79
C THR A 117 -1.06 0.23 -8.18
N ALA A 118 0.07 -0.48 -8.31
CA ALA A 118 0.62 -0.90 -9.60
C ALA A 118 -0.31 -1.85 -10.39
N ALA A 119 -1.28 -2.51 -9.71
CA ALA A 119 -2.25 -3.38 -10.37
C ALA A 119 -3.13 -2.66 -11.42
N VAL A 120 -3.16 -1.33 -11.42
CA VAL A 120 -3.85 -0.53 -12.45
C VAL A 120 -3.22 -0.67 -13.84
N TYR A 121 -1.95 -1.08 -13.92
CA TYR A 121 -1.23 -1.24 -15.20
C TYR A 121 -1.46 -2.60 -15.86
N GLY A 122 -1.89 -3.62 -15.10
CA GLY A 122 -2.05 -4.99 -15.59
C GLY A 122 -0.72 -5.61 -16.02
N GLU A 123 -0.60 -6.02 -17.28
CA GLU A 123 0.61 -6.59 -17.86
C GLU A 123 1.38 -5.52 -18.66
N PRO A 124 2.43 -4.92 -18.09
CA PRO A 124 3.14 -3.81 -18.72
C PRO A 124 3.97 -4.28 -19.92
N GLU A 125 3.94 -3.49 -21.01
CA GLU A 125 4.77 -3.74 -22.20
C GLU A 125 6.22 -3.25 -22.04
N ARG A 126 6.45 -2.31 -21.11
CA ARG A 126 7.76 -1.67 -20.88
C ARG A 126 8.15 -1.68 -19.40
N ILE A 127 9.44 -1.79 -19.15
CA ILE A 127 10.05 -1.74 -17.82
C ILE A 127 11.22 -0.75 -17.88
N PRO A 128 11.36 0.17 -16.91
CA PRO A 128 10.46 0.41 -15.76
C PRO A 128 9.12 1.02 -16.19
N ILE A 129 8.07 0.74 -15.42
CA ILE A 129 6.70 1.22 -15.64
C ILE A 129 6.63 2.70 -15.26
N THR A 130 6.11 3.53 -16.16
CA THR A 130 5.87 4.96 -15.94
C THR A 130 4.38 5.24 -15.74
N GLU A 131 4.03 6.41 -15.24
CA GLU A 131 2.63 6.81 -15.06
C GLU A 131 1.91 7.12 -16.38
N ASP A 132 2.64 7.19 -17.48
CA ASP A 132 2.11 7.41 -18.83
C ASP A 132 1.84 6.09 -19.57
N ASP A 133 2.16 4.94 -18.96
CA ASP A 133 1.84 3.63 -19.50
C ASP A 133 0.32 3.34 -19.43
N PRO A 134 -0.22 2.49 -20.32
CA PRO A 134 -1.64 2.13 -20.35
C PRO A 134 -2.14 1.62 -19.00
N LEU A 135 -3.38 1.94 -18.68
CA LEU A 135 -4.06 1.50 -17.46
C LEU A 135 -5.08 0.42 -17.85
N GLU A 136 -4.66 -0.83 -17.79
CA GLU A 136 -5.41 -2.01 -18.23
C GLU A 136 -5.38 -3.11 -17.15
N PRO A 137 -6.08 -2.90 -16.02
CA PRO A 137 -6.09 -3.86 -14.92
C PRO A 137 -6.53 -5.25 -15.37
N THR A 138 -5.83 -6.28 -14.91
CA THR A 138 -6.17 -7.69 -15.20
C THR A 138 -6.98 -8.36 -14.08
N ASN A 139 -7.30 -7.62 -13.02
CA ASN A 139 -8.09 -8.12 -11.90
C ASN A 139 -9.02 -7.04 -11.32
N ALA A 140 -10.08 -7.48 -10.62
CA ALA A 140 -11.09 -6.58 -10.08
C ALA A 140 -10.56 -5.66 -8.96
N TYR A 141 -9.51 -6.04 -8.24
CA TYR A 141 -8.83 -5.16 -7.29
C TYR A 141 -8.21 -3.95 -8.01
N GLY A 142 -7.38 -4.19 -9.03
CA GLY A 142 -6.78 -3.10 -9.83
C GLY A 142 -7.84 -2.20 -10.47
N GLU A 143 -8.89 -2.79 -11.06
CA GLU A 143 -10.00 -2.02 -11.63
C GLU A 143 -10.73 -1.19 -10.57
N SER A 144 -10.98 -1.74 -9.37
CA SER A 144 -11.65 -0.99 -8.30
C SER A 144 -10.86 0.24 -7.86
N LYS A 145 -9.53 0.15 -7.80
CA LYS A 145 -8.64 1.28 -7.48
C LYS A 145 -8.57 2.29 -8.63
N LEU A 146 -8.50 1.82 -9.89
CA LEU A 146 -8.52 2.71 -11.06
C LEU A 146 -9.84 3.51 -11.15
N LEU A 147 -10.97 2.90 -10.81
CA LEU A 147 -12.25 3.61 -10.75
C LEU A 147 -12.22 4.75 -9.71
N VAL A 148 -11.57 4.56 -8.56
CA VAL A 148 -11.38 5.64 -7.58
C VAL A 148 -10.52 6.76 -8.15
N GLU A 149 -9.41 6.47 -8.83
CA GLU A 149 -8.61 7.51 -9.50
C GLU A 149 -9.43 8.30 -10.52
N ARG A 150 -10.28 7.63 -11.30
CA ARG A 150 -11.19 8.28 -12.26
C ARG A 150 -12.23 9.16 -11.55
N MET A 151 -12.78 8.72 -10.41
CA MET A 151 -13.69 9.55 -9.59
C MET A 151 -12.97 10.80 -9.07
N LEU A 152 -11.76 10.68 -8.54
CA LEU A 152 -10.95 11.80 -8.07
C LEU A 152 -10.72 12.84 -9.18
N ALA A 153 -10.42 12.41 -10.40
CA ALA A 153 -10.27 13.30 -11.54
C ALA A 153 -11.57 14.08 -11.88
N TRP A 154 -12.74 13.46 -11.73
CA TRP A 154 -14.02 14.14 -11.89
C TRP A 154 -14.30 15.10 -10.75
N HIS A 155 -14.06 14.74 -9.49
CA HIS A 155 -14.22 15.62 -8.34
C HIS A 155 -13.28 16.84 -8.42
N HIS A 156 -12.04 16.64 -8.90
CA HIS A 156 -11.15 17.76 -9.18
C HIS A 156 -11.76 18.75 -10.18
N ARG A 157 -12.26 18.26 -11.32
CA ARG A 157 -12.82 19.10 -12.39
C ARG A 157 -14.08 19.87 -11.97
N ILE A 158 -14.94 19.26 -11.16
CA ILE A 158 -16.25 19.79 -10.81
C ILE A 158 -16.20 20.60 -9.51
N HIS A 159 -15.47 20.13 -8.52
CA HIS A 159 -15.48 20.65 -7.15
C HIS A 159 -14.14 21.27 -6.72
N GLY A 160 -13.10 21.19 -7.54
CA GLY A 160 -11.78 21.70 -7.18
C GLY A 160 -11.04 20.85 -6.15
N LEU A 161 -11.46 19.59 -5.93
CA LEU A 161 -10.73 18.66 -5.07
C LEU A 161 -9.26 18.55 -5.50
N THR A 162 -8.32 18.74 -4.59
CA THR A 162 -6.92 18.43 -4.83
C THR A 162 -6.61 17.01 -4.37
N PHE A 163 -5.88 16.23 -5.17
CA PHE A 163 -5.65 14.85 -4.81
C PHE A 163 -4.27 14.33 -5.21
N ALA A 164 -3.78 13.34 -4.46
CA ALA A 164 -2.67 12.49 -4.85
C ALA A 164 -3.15 11.05 -5.02
N ALA A 165 -2.82 10.42 -6.14
CA ALA A 165 -2.97 8.97 -6.34
C ALA A 165 -1.56 8.35 -6.36
N LEU A 166 -1.21 7.63 -5.31
CA LEU A 166 0.11 7.05 -5.12
C LEU A 166 0.05 5.56 -5.48
N ARG A 167 0.61 5.20 -6.63
CA ARG A 167 0.61 3.84 -7.17
C ARG A 167 1.86 3.13 -6.70
N TYR A 168 1.76 2.33 -5.67
CA TYR A 168 2.92 1.59 -5.18
C TYR A 168 2.86 0.10 -5.54
N PHE A 169 4.03 -0.51 -5.48
CA PHE A 169 4.29 -1.88 -5.88
C PHE A 169 4.21 -2.78 -4.64
N ASN A 170 5.25 -3.48 -4.28
CA ASN A 170 5.19 -4.39 -3.15
C ASN A 170 5.70 -3.70 -1.87
N ALA A 171 4.79 -3.22 -1.02
CA ALA A 171 5.15 -2.72 0.30
C ALA A 171 5.81 -3.82 1.12
N ALA A 172 6.89 -3.49 1.82
CA ALA A 172 7.67 -4.45 2.60
C ALA A 172 8.44 -3.76 3.73
N GLY A 173 9.12 -4.54 4.54
CA GLY A 173 9.86 -4.02 5.69
C GLY A 173 8.94 -3.82 6.90
N ALA A 174 9.45 -3.12 7.90
CA ALA A 174 8.70 -2.71 9.07
C ALA A 174 9.35 -1.48 9.73
N VAL A 175 8.58 -0.78 10.55
CA VAL A 175 9.11 0.14 11.55
C VAL A 175 8.68 -0.34 12.94
N PRO A 176 9.36 0.05 14.02
CA PRO A 176 9.03 -0.42 15.36
C PRO A 176 7.54 -0.25 15.69
N GLY A 177 6.88 -1.34 16.08
CA GLY A 177 5.45 -1.39 16.40
C GLY A 177 4.51 -1.50 15.18
N HIS A 178 5.03 -1.46 13.94
CA HIS A 178 4.21 -1.47 12.73
C HIS A 178 4.73 -2.50 11.70
N GLY A 179 4.60 -3.78 12.03
CA GLY A 179 4.87 -4.89 11.14
C GLY A 179 3.65 -5.33 10.33
N GLU A 180 3.89 -6.06 9.24
CA GLU A 180 2.81 -6.64 8.45
C GLU A 180 2.21 -7.87 9.15
N ARG A 181 0.88 -7.86 9.35
CA ARG A 181 0.13 -8.89 10.11
C ARG A 181 -1.15 -9.33 9.40
N HIS A 182 -1.11 -9.44 8.06
CA HIS A 182 -2.29 -9.90 7.31
C HIS A 182 -2.67 -11.36 7.63
N ASP A 183 -3.95 -11.64 7.70
CA ASP A 183 -4.50 -12.99 7.83
C ASP A 183 -5.72 -13.17 6.88
N PRO A 184 -5.63 -14.05 5.87
CA PRO A 184 -4.46 -14.86 5.51
C PRO A 184 -3.31 -14.04 4.89
N GLU A 185 -2.06 -14.42 5.21
CA GLU A 185 -0.88 -13.81 4.62
C GLU A 185 -0.62 -14.34 3.20
N THR A 186 -0.35 -13.44 2.26
CA THR A 186 -0.11 -13.77 0.85
C THR A 186 1.16 -13.15 0.25
N HIS A 187 1.80 -12.21 0.98
CA HIS A 187 2.98 -11.51 0.50
C HIS A 187 4.26 -12.31 0.70
N LEU A 188 5.19 -12.22 -0.26
CA LEU A 188 6.37 -13.09 -0.31
C LEU A 188 7.27 -12.96 0.93
N ILE A 189 7.68 -11.74 1.30
CA ILE A 189 8.61 -11.53 2.41
C ILE A 189 8.05 -12.08 3.73
N PRO A 190 6.81 -11.73 4.15
CA PRO A 190 6.21 -12.34 5.33
C PRO A 190 6.12 -13.87 5.29
N LEU A 191 5.78 -14.45 4.13
CA LEU A 191 5.70 -15.92 3.97
C LEU A 191 7.08 -16.58 4.11
N VAL A 192 8.13 -15.97 3.55
CA VAL A 192 9.51 -16.45 3.69
C VAL A 192 9.97 -16.37 5.15
N LEU A 193 9.60 -15.30 5.86
CA LEU A 193 9.92 -15.15 7.28
C LEU A 193 9.14 -16.14 8.16
N GLN A 194 7.89 -16.51 7.81
CA GLN A 194 7.18 -17.60 8.49
C GLN A 194 7.90 -18.95 8.39
N VAL A 195 8.64 -19.19 7.30
CA VAL A 195 9.49 -20.39 7.18
C VAL A 195 10.66 -20.29 8.15
N ALA A 196 11.31 -19.13 8.26
CA ALA A 196 12.39 -18.91 9.24
C ALA A 196 11.92 -19.07 10.69
N GLU A 197 10.66 -18.68 10.99
CA GLU A 197 10.00 -18.88 12.29
C GLU A 197 9.60 -20.33 12.57
N GLY A 198 9.71 -21.24 11.59
CA GLY A 198 9.22 -22.61 11.70
C GLY A 198 7.70 -22.77 11.67
N ARG A 199 6.98 -21.73 11.28
CA ARG A 199 5.51 -21.73 11.12
C ARG A 199 5.06 -22.31 9.77
N ARG A 200 6.01 -22.48 8.84
CA ARG A 200 5.83 -23.12 7.52
C ARG A 200 7.02 -24.01 7.24
N ASP A 201 6.78 -25.12 6.55
CA ASP A 201 7.85 -26.08 6.20
C ASP A 201 8.74 -25.57 5.06
N HIS A 202 8.16 -24.84 4.09
CA HIS A 202 8.85 -24.31 2.91
C HIS A 202 8.14 -23.09 2.33
N ILE A 203 8.85 -22.36 1.47
CA ILE A 203 8.27 -21.37 0.57
C ILE A 203 8.03 -21.95 -0.81
N THR A 204 6.88 -21.69 -1.43
CA THR A 204 6.59 -22.11 -2.80
C THR A 204 7.04 -21.03 -3.79
N VAL A 205 7.92 -21.39 -4.73
CA VAL A 205 8.37 -20.54 -5.85
C VAL A 205 7.53 -20.85 -7.07
N PHE A 206 6.65 -19.91 -7.44
CA PHE A 206 5.72 -20.07 -8.58
C PHE A 206 6.37 -19.61 -9.88
N GLY A 207 6.70 -20.56 -10.75
CA GLY A 207 7.39 -20.34 -12.03
C GLY A 207 8.89 -20.17 -11.85
N THR A 208 9.64 -20.98 -12.60
CA THR A 208 11.12 -20.96 -12.65
C THR A 208 11.62 -20.87 -14.08
N ASP A 209 10.72 -20.51 -15.00
CA ASP A 209 10.95 -20.46 -16.45
C ASP A 209 10.56 -19.08 -17.04
N TYR A 210 10.47 -18.03 -16.19
CA TYR A 210 10.27 -16.65 -16.66
C TYR A 210 11.53 -16.17 -17.43
N PRO A 211 11.36 -15.22 -18.38
CA PRO A 211 12.49 -14.61 -19.10
C PRO A 211 13.22 -13.57 -18.21
N THR A 212 13.75 -14.03 -17.09
CA THR A 212 14.50 -13.28 -16.07
C THR A 212 15.83 -14.00 -15.81
N ASP A 213 16.78 -13.35 -15.17
CA ASP A 213 18.14 -13.88 -15.00
C ASP A 213 18.19 -15.22 -14.27
N ASP A 214 17.33 -15.44 -13.27
CA ASP A 214 17.25 -16.68 -12.49
C ASP A 214 15.99 -17.52 -12.77
N GLY A 215 15.19 -17.10 -13.73
CA GLY A 215 13.95 -17.76 -14.14
C GLY A 215 12.74 -17.48 -13.23
N THR A 216 12.91 -16.73 -12.13
CA THR A 216 11.80 -16.40 -11.23
C THR A 216 11.26 -14.99 -11.45
N ALA A 217 10.02 -14.72 -11.01
CA ALA A 217 9.40 -13.42 -11.19
C ALA A 217 10.15 -12.32 -10.43
N VAL A 218 10.22 -11.12 -11.02
CA VAL A 218 10.89 -9.95 -10.45
C VAL A 218 9.86 -8.93 -10.00
N ARG A 219 10.00 -8.42 -8.77
CA ARG A 219 9.11 -7.44 -8.16
C ARG A 219 9.90 -6.28 -7.56
N ASP A 220 9.28 -5.11 -7.57
CA ASP A 220 9.78 -3.92 -6.90
C ASP A 220 9.27 -3.90 -5.45
N TYR A 221 10.19 -4.01 -4.50
CA TYR A 221 9.87 -3.96 -3.07
C TYR A 221 10.22 -2.57 -2.53
N ILE A 222 9.23 -1.91 -1.97
CA ILE A 222 9.38 -0.60 -1.36
C ILE A 222 9.19 -0.68 0.15
N HIS A 223 10.12 -0.08 0.90
CA HIS A 223 10.03 -0.07 2.35
C HIS A 223 8.83 0.75 2.84
N VAL A 224 8.06 0.22 3.79
CA VAL A 224 6.84 0.88 4.31
C VAL A 224 7.10 2.26 4.88
N ALA A 225 8.27 2.52 5.49
CA ALA A 225 8.64 3.84 5.98
C ALA A 225 8.84 4.85 4.84
N ASP A 226 9.38 4.42 3.69
CA ASP A 226 9.54 5.27 2.53
C ASP A 226 8.19 5.56 1.86
N LEU A 227 7.25 4.60 1.90
CA LEU A 227 5.86 4.85 1.52
C LEU A 227 5.20 5.89 2.43
N ALA A 228 5.37 5.76 3.75
CA ALA A 228 4.80 6.72 4.70
C ALA A 228 5.34 8.14 4.46
N ASP A 229 6.65 8.31 4.25
CA ASP A 229 7.25 9.61 3.90
C ASP A 229 6.65 10.18 2.60
N ALA A 230 6.45 9.35 1.57
CA ALA A 230 5.82 9.79 0.32
C ALA A 230 4.38 10.29 0.54
N HIS A 231 3.59 9.65 1.41
CA HIS A 231 2.22 10.06 1.73
C HIS A 231 2.19 11.40 2.49
N VAL A 232 3.11 11.60 3.46
CA VAL A 232 3.25 12.88 4.18
C VAL A 232 3.60 13.98 3.20
N ARG A 233 4.62 13.80 2.37
CA ARG A 233 5.00 14.77 1.33
C ARG A 233 3.88 15.05 0.35
N ALA A 234 3.12 14.03 -0.04
CA ALA A 234 2.02 14.18 -0.98
C ALA A 234 0.93 15.10 -0.41
N VAL A 235 0.46 14.86 0.82
CA VAL A 235 -0.61 15.69 1.41
C VAL A 235 -0.17 17.14 1.61
N GLU A 236 1.09 17.36 2.00
CA GLU A 236 1.67 18.71 2.17
C GLU A 236 1.81 19.47 0.85
N ARG A 237 2.06 18.77 -0.26
CA ARG A 237 2.27 19.37 -1.58
C ARG A 237 1.01 19.57 -2.42
N LEU A 238 -0.15 19.04 -1.99
CA LEU A 238 -1.41 19.19 -2.73
C LEU A 238 -1.81 20.66 -2.92
N GLU A 239 -1.50 21.54 -1.96
CA GLU A 239 -1.83 22.97 -2.09
C GLU A 239 -1.09 23.63 -3.25
N THR A 240 0.15 23.22 -3.53
CA THR A 240 0.98 23.81 -4.58
C THR A 240 0.84 23.12 -5.93
N HIS A 241 0.54 21.83 -5.97
CA HIS A 241 0.50 21.03 -7.20
C HIS A 241 -0.92 20.72 -7.71
N GLY A 242 -1.92 20.83 -6.85
CA GLY A 242 -3.33 20.55 -7.18
C GLY A 242 -3.62 19.06 -7.36
N THR A 243 -3.01 18.40 -8.35
CA THR A 243 -3.14 16.97 -8.58
C THR A 243 -1.79 16.30 -8.76
N ILE A 244 -1.61 15.17 -8.10
CA ILE A 244 -0.39 14.35 -8.15
C ILE A 244 -0.80 12.91 -8.47
N THR A 245 -0.22 12.33 -9.51
CA THR A 245 -0.28 10.88 -9.74
C THR A 245 1.13 10.41 -9.98
N CYS A 246 1.64 9.53 -9.13
CA CYS A 246 3.00 9.02 -9.26
C CYS A 246 3.14 7.58 -8.76
N ASN A 247 4.10 6.88 -9.36
CA ASN A 247 4.55 5.59 -8.91
C ASN A 247 5.47 5.74 -7.71
N LEU A 248 5.30 4.84 -6.74
CA LEU A 248 6.20 4.70 -5.62
C LEU A 248 6.81 3.30 -5.64
N GLY A 249 8.04 3.22 -6.05
CA GLY A 249 8.84 2.01 -6.08
C GLY A 249 10.28 2.32 -5.75
N ASN A 250 11.05 1.27 -5.57
CA ASN A 250 12.49 1.34 -5.37
C ASN A 250 13.22 1.65 -6.70
N GLY A 251 12.53 1.42 -7.85
CA GLY A 251 13.12 1.50 -9.19
C GLY A 251 14.08 0.36 -9.48
N ARG A 252 14.17 -0.61 -8.57
CA ARG A 252 15.03 -1.77 -8.63
C ARG A 252 14.22 -3.01 -8.34
N GLY A 253 14.24 -3.96 -9.28
CA GLY A 253 13.54 -5.23 -9.11
C GLY A 253 14.39 -6.24 -8.38
N PHE A 254 13.72 -7.09 -7.59
CA PHE A 254 14.33 -8.26 -6.96
C PHE A 254 13.53 -9.51 -7.32
N SER A 255 14.24 -10.59 -7.66
CA SER A 255 13.62 -11.86 -7.98
C SER A 255 13.11 -12.58 -6.72
N VAL A 256 12.22 -13.56 -6.89
CA VAL A 256 11.78 -14.41 -5.78
C VAL A 256 12.96 -15.12 -5.12
N ARG A 257 13.94 -15.60 -5.91
CA ARG A 257 15.15 -16.26 -5.37
C ARG A 257 16.03 -15.29 -4.60
N GLU A 258 16.21 -14.06 -5.07
CA GLU A 258 16.97 -13.03 -4.34
C GLU A 258 16.33 -12.72 -2.97
N VAL A 259 15.01 -12.66 -2.89
CA VAL A 259 14.28 -12.46 -1.61
C VAL A 259 14.53 -13.64 -0.66
N VAL A 260 14.46 -14.88 -1.14
CA VAL A 260 14.73 -16.05 -0.32
C VAL A 260 16.18 -16.07 0.17
N GLU A 261 17.15 -15.73 -0.68
CA GLU A 261 18.56 -15.65 -0.29
C GLU A 261 18.83 -14.50 0.71
N ALA A 262 18.21 -13.34 0.52
CA ALA A 262 18.28 -12.24 1.49
C ALA A 262 17.74 -12.68 2.86
N ALA A 263 16.60 -13.36 2.90
CA ALA A 263 16.04 -13.86 4.14
C ALA A 263 16.95 -14.91 4.81
N ARG A 264 17.62 -15.79 4.05
CA ARG A 264 18.62 -16.74 4.58
C ARG A 264 19.80 -16.01 5.22
N ARG A 265 20.32 -14.98 4.55
CA ARG A 265 21.45 -14.17 5.08
C ARG A 265 21.05 -13.44 6.36
N VAL A 266 19.91 -12.78 6.35
CA VAL A 266 19.45 -11.93 7.44
C VAL A 266 19.06 -12.74 8.68
N THR A 267 18.28 -13.80 8.49
CA THR A 267 17.75 -14.58 9.62
C THR A 267 18.74 -15.63 10.14
N GLY A 268 19.71 -16.05 9.32
CA GLY A 268 20.60 -17.18 9.62
C GLY A 268 19.89 -18.54 9.58
N HIS A 269 18.62 -18.59 9.18
CA HIS A 269 17.83 -19.82 9.14
C HIS A 269 17.87 -20.48 7.74
N ARG A 270 17.73 -21.81 7.76
CA ARG A 270 17.49 -22.55 6.53
C ARG A 270 16.05 -22.29 6.08
N ILE A 271 15.87 -21.84 4.84
CA ILE A 271 14.56 -21.60 4.22
C ILE A 271 14.42 -22.55 3.02
N PRO A 272 13.80 -23.72 3.20
CA PRO A 272 13.49 -24.62 2.08
C PRO A 272 12.57 -23.94 1.07
N ALA A 273 12.82 -24.18 -0.23
CA ALA A 273 11.99 -23.66 -1.32
C ALA A 273 11.58 -24.82 -2.24
N GLU A 274 10.30 -24.86 -2.60
CA GLU A 274 9.73 -25.85 -3.54
C GLU A 274 9.22 -25.13 -4.78
N GLU A 275 9.51 -25.67 -5.95
CA GLU A 275 9.09 -25.09 -7.23
C GLU A 275 7.67 -25.55 -7.60
N ALA A 276 6.88 -24.62 -8.16
CA ALA A 276 5.54 -24.88 -8.65
C ALA A 276 5.33 -24.18 -10.01
N PRO A 277 4.33 -24.58 -10.81
CA PRO A 277 3.98 -23.90 -12.05
C PRO A 277 3.67 -22.41 -11.83
N ARG A 278 3.84 -21.60 -12.89
CA ARG A 278 3.46 -20.17 -12.85
C ARG A 278 2.02 -19.97 -12.42
N ARG A 279 1.76 -18.90 -11.69
CA ARG A 279 0.40 -18.41 -11.46
C ARG A 279 -0.13 -17.80 -12.75
N ALA A 280 -1.39 -18.06 -13.09
CA ALA A 280 -2.01 -17.46 -14.27
C ALA A 280 -2.08 -15.93 -14.12
N GLY A 281 -1.67 -15.20 -15.17
CA GLY A 281 -1.70 -13.74 -15.18
C GLY A 281 -0.62 -13.06 -14.32
N ASP A 282 0.42 -13.81 -13.87
CA ASP A 282 1.51 -13.22 -13.09
C ASP A 282 2.62 -12.74 -14.03
N PRO A 283 2.88 -11.41 -14.16
CA PRO A 283 3.89 -10.89 -15.09
C PRO A 283 5.32 -11.29 -14.65
N ALA A 284 6.22 -11.41 -15.63
CA ALA A 284 7.61 -11.73 -15.36
C ALA A 284 8.33 -10.66 -14.53
N VAL A 285 8.10 -9.38 -14.85
CA VAL A 285 8.77 -8.24 -14.22
C VAL A 285 7.77 -7.12 -13.94
N LEU A 286 7.76 -6.62 -12.71
CA LEU A 286 7.03 -5.41 -12.31
C LEU A 286 7.98 -4.50 -11.53
N VAL A 287 8.46 -3.43 -12.19
CA VAL A 287 9.41 -2.45 -11.62
C VAL A 287 8.97 -1.04 -11.99
N ALA A 288 8.90 -0.15 -11.01
CA ALA A 288 8.49 1.23 -11.18
C ALA A 288 9.58 2.14 -11.74
N SER A 289 9.19 3.17 -12.50
CA SER A 289 9.93 4.43 -12.53
C SER A 289 9.40 5.36 -11.44
N SER A 290 10.24 5.82 -10.53
CA SER A 290 9.88 6.78 -9.48
C SER A 290 10.31 8.23 -9.80
N GLU A 291 10.68 8.51 -11.05
CA GLU A 291 11.15 9.84 -11.49
C GLU A 291 10.09 10.93 -11.29
N ARG A 292 8.80 10.60 -11.47
CA ARG A 292 7.72 11.56 -11.26
C ARG A 292 7.54 11.88 -9.77
N ALA A 293 7.64 10.89 -8.88
CA ALA A 293 7.62 11.10 -7.44
C ALA A 293 8.81 11.96 -6.99
N GLN A 294 10.01 11.69 -7.50
CA GLN A 294 11.19 12.52 -7.24
C GLN A 294 10.95 13.98 -7.61
N ARG A 295 10.40 14.24 -8.80
CA ARG A 295 10.15 15.59 -9.28
C ARG A 295 9.02 16.32 -8.54
N LEU A 296 7.89 15.64 -8.28
CA LEU A 296 6.70 16.28 -7.69
C LEU A 296 6.72 16.30 -6.17
N LEU A 297 7.26 15.25 -5.55
CA LEU A 297 7.29 15.12 -4.10
C LEU A 297 8.66 15.43 -3.49
N ASP A 298 9.70 15.64 -4.32
CA ASP A 298 11.10 15.69 -3.86
C ASP A 298 11.44 14.45 -3.02
N TRP A 299 11.01 13.30 -3.51
CA TRP A 299 11.04 12.03 -2.79
C TRP A 299 11.86 10.98 -3.54
N THR A 300 12.72 10.31 -2.81
CA THR A 300 13.43 9.12 -3.25
C THR A 300 13.43 8.09 -2.11
N PRO A 301 13.32 6.79 -2.41
CA PRO A 301 13.40 5.78 -1.37
C PRO A 301 14.78 5.85 -0.67
N ALA A 302 14.77 5.85 0.65
CA ALA A 302 15.98 5.89 1.48
C ALA A 302 16.40 4.49 1.97
N ARG A 303 15.51 3.50 1.84
CA ARG A 303 15.69 2.11 2.28
C ARG A 303 15.54 1.17 1.11
N ASP A 304 16.46 1.28 0.13
CA ASP A 304 16.40 0.58 -1.16
C ASP A 304 17.16 -0.77 -1.16
N ASP A 305 17.78 -1.13 -0.06
CA ASP A 305 18.52 -2.38 0.10
C ASP A 305 17.60 -3.52 0.57
N LEU A 306 17.61 -4.65 -0.18
CA LEU A 306 16.74 -5.79 0.11
C LEU A 306 17.05 -6.44 1.47
N ASP A 307 18.33 -6.57 1.83
CA ASP A 307 18.72 -7.18 3.10
C ASP A 307 18.21 -6.31 4.26
N ARG A 308 18.23 -4.97 4.13
CA ARG A 308 17.66 -4.07 5.10
C ARG A 308 16.14 -4.21 5.19
N ILE A 309 15.43 -4.23 4.06
CA ILE A 309 13.96 -4.42 4.02
C ILE A 309 13.57 -5.71 4.77
N VAL A 310 14.29 -6.80 4.49
CA VAL A 310 14.04 -8.10 5.15
C VAL A 310 14.43 -8.05 6.63
N ALA A 311 15.53 -7.37 6.98
CA ALA A 311 16.00 -7.26 8.36
C ALA A 311 15.00 -6.49 9.24
N ASP A 312 14.48 -5.36 8.75
CA ASP A 312 13.50 -4.56 9.47
C ASP A 312 12.18 -5.36 9.66
N ALA A 313 11.72 -6.10 8.62
CA ALA A 313 10.59 -7.01 8.74
C ALA A 313 10.84 -8.16 9.72
N TRP A 314 12.06 -8.70 9.76
CA TRP A 314 12.43 -9.78 10.68
C TRP A 314 12.50 -9.31 12.13
N ALA A 315 13.09 -8.13 12.36
CA ALA A 315 13.24 -7.58 13.70
C ALA A 315 11.87 -7.37 14.40
N GLU A 316 10.87 -6.91 13.66
CA GLU A 316 9.52 -6.68 14.21
C GLU A 316 8.78 -7.98 14.57
N ARG A 317 9.22 -9.12 14.05
CA ARG A 317 8.65 -10.45 14.32
C ARG A 317 9.31 -11.15 15.51
N GLN A 318 10.42 -10.61 16.01
CA GLN A 318 11.12 -11.18 17.16
C GLN A 318 10.44 -10.71 18.46
N PRO A 319 10.38 -11.58 19.50
CA PRO A 319 9.95 -11.13 20.81
C PRO A 319 10.84 -9.95 21.26
N SER A 320 10.23 -8.89 21.74
CA SER A 320 10.99 -7.80 22.34
C SER A 320 11.92 -8.38 23.42
N SER A 321 13.23 -8.24 23.23
CA SER A 321 14.19 -8.55 24.30
C SER A 321 13.98 -7.51 25.41
N GLU A 322 13.25 -7.91 26.45
CA GLU A 322 13.16 -7.15 27.70
C GLU A 322 14.52 -6.99 28.35
#